data_916952ae16f717acb73fbc74e183bd81
#
_entry.id   916952ae16f717acb73fbc74e183bd81
#
_cell.length_a   1.000
_cell.length_b   1.000
_cell.length_c   1.000
_cell.angle_alpha   90.00
_cell.angle_beta   90.00
_cell.angle_gamma   90.00
#
_symmetry.space_group_name_H-M   'P 1'
#
loop_
_entity.id
_entity.type
_entity.pdbx_description
1 polymer ?
#
loop_
_entity_poly.entity_id
_entity_poly.type
_entity_poly.pdbx_seq_one_letter_code
_entity_poly.pdbx_strand_id
1 'polypeptide(L)'
;MIDRRSTEPPIQTFLEQHPYLLPGLGTFHHGPYAGIVISKFPLGNDFVTDFAFVSSNSQMLRLICIEIESARKHLFRKDGAFHRDYVDARQQIVDWLHWANQNPKQAIDCWRPLLNRKHLLYCTVQYQGFLVMGRRSDIDTRKKQERWSAEAESMSPHLGCMTYDRLIERAEWLVPRMDNDTIATCTYKDRRFQAKHIIS
;
A
#
# COMPACT_ATOMS: atom_id res chain seq x y z
N MET A 1 7.00 0.43 18.23
CA MET A 1 7.18 -0.90 17.61
C MET A 1 5.81 -1.53 17.38
N ILE A 2 5.54 -2.02 16.16
CA ILE A 2 4.28 -2.72 15.84
C ILE A 2 4.37 -4.13 16.42
N ASP A 3 3.59 -4.41 17.45
CA ASP A 3 3.50 -5.73 18.05
C ASP A 3 2.16 -6.41 17.73
N ARG A 4 1.99 -7.67 18.18
CA ARG A 4 0.75 -8.42 17.95
C ARG A 4 -0.48 -7.80 18.65
N ARG A 5 -0.30 -6.85 19.55
CA ARG A 5 -1.39 -6.18 20.27
C ARG A 5 -1.82 -4.90 19.56
N SER A 6 -1.07 -4.44 18.55
CA SER A 6 -1.37 -3.20 17.85
C SER A 6 -2.67 -3.32 17.07
N THR A 7 -3.58 -2.39 17.32
CA THR A 7 -4.79 -2.19 16.54
C THR A 7 -4.49 -1.29 15.33
N GLU A 8 -5.40 -1.20 14.38
CA GLU A 8 -5.22 -0.40 13.16
C GLU A 8 -4.92 1.08 13.42
N PRO A 9 -5.66 1.83 14.28
CA PRO A 9 -5.41 3.26 14.45
C PRO A 9 -3.99 3.63 14.92
N PRO A 10 -3.39 2.96 15.92
CA PRO A 10 -1.99 3.18 16.27
C PRO A 10 -1.02 2.83 15.14
N ILE A 11 -1.30 1.80 14.34
CA ILE A 11 -0.49 1.42 13.19
C ILE A 11 -0.57 2.50 12.11
N GLN A 12 -1.77 2.98 11.82
CA GLN A 12 -2.00 4.08 10.89
C GLN A 12 -1.16 5.30 11.27
N THR A 13 -1.26 5.76 12.53
CA THR A 13 -0.50 6.90 13.04
C THR A 13 1.01 6.67 12.96
N PHE A 14 1.48 5.47 13.30
CA PHE A 14 2.90 5.12 13.21
C PHE A 14 3.40 5.16 11.77
N LEU A 15 2.67 4.60 10.81
CA LEU A 15 3.06 4.60 9.40
C LEU A 15 2.95 6.00 8.76
N GLU A 16 2.07 6.86 9.24
CA GLU A 16 2.03 8.27 8.85
C GLU A 16 3.30 9.02 9.25
N GLN A 17 3.87 8.67 10.40
CA GLN A 17 5.14 9.23 10.89
C GLN A 17 6.37 8.56 10.25
N HIS A 18 6.19 7.36 9.69
CA HIS A 18 7.26 6.56 9.11
C HIS A 18 6.87 6.03 7.71
N PRO A 19 6.54 6.91 6.75
CA PRO A 19 6.01 6.52 5.44
C PRO A 19 6.99 5.69 4.61
N TYR A 20 8.29 5.78 4.87
CA TYR A 20 9.32 4.97 4.23
C TYR A 20 9.17 3.45 4.49
N LEU A 21 8.38 3.06 5.50
CA LEU A 21 8.07 1.66 5.79
C LEU A 21 7.00 1.09 4.85
N LEU A 22 6.25 1.93 4.16
CA LEU A 22 5.12 1.48 3.35
C LEU A 22 5.56 0.56 2.20
N PRO A 23 4.76 -0.48 1.87
CA PRO A 23 5.08 -1.37 0.78
C PRO A 23 5.13 -0.62 -0.56
N GLY A 24 6.02 -1.07 -1.44
CA GLY A 24 6.18 -0.47 -2.77
C GLY A 24 7.19 0.66 -2.85
N LEU A 25 7.51 1.37 -1.76
CA LEU A 25 8.47 2.48 -1.79
C LEU A 25 9.89 2.05 -2.19
N GLY A 26 10.32 0.87 -1.77
CA GLY A 26 11.65 0.36 -2.11
C GLY A 26 11.70 -0.61 -3.29
N THR A 27 10.59 -0.86 -3.93
CA THR A 27 10.53 -1.74 -5.11
C THR A 27 10.81 -0.98 -6.40
N PHE A 28 10.66 0.33 -6.36
CA PHE A 28 10.81 1.22 -7.49
C PHE A 28 11.99 2.15 -7.22
N HIS A 29 12.91 2.23 -8.17
CA HIS A 29 14.18 2.99 -8.09
C HIS A 29 14.03 4.49 -7.76
N HIS A 30 12.81 5.03 -7.64
CA HIS A 30 12.55 6.47 -7.54
C HIS A 30 11.61 6.88 -6.40
N GLY A 31 11.33 6.01 -5.41
CA GLY A 31 10.45 6.38 -4.29
C GLY A 31 9.07 6.92 -4.71
N PRO A 32 8.36 7.61 -3.82
CA PRO A 32 7.12 8.28 -4.15
C PRO A 32 7.41 9.55 -4.96
N TYR A 33 6.67 9.74 -6.06
CA TYR A 33 6.78 10.95 -6.86
C TYR A 33 6.57 12.20 -6.00
N ALA A 34 7.46 13.18 -6.18
CA ALA A 34 7.52 14.40 -5.37
C ALA A 34 7.69 14.18 -3.85
N GLY A 35 8.11 12.98 -3.42
CA GLY A 35 8.24 12.66 -1.99
C GLY A 35 6.90 12.66 -1.23
N ILE A 36 5.76 12.44 -1.91
CA ILE A 36 4.44 12.56 -1.30
C ILE A 36 3.77 11.19 -1.13
N VAL A 37 3.38 10.90 0.10
CA VAL A 37 2.47 9.81 0.47
C VAL A 37 1.18 10.43 1.00
N ILE A 38 0.04 9.94 0.55
CA ILE A 38 -1.27 10.43 1.01
C ILE A 38 -1.85 9.42 1.99
N SER A 39 -2.24 9.90 3.18
CA SER A 39 -3.00 9.15 4.16
C SER A 39 -4.49 9.36 3.92
N LYS A 40 -5.26 8.27 4.00
CA LYS A 40 -6.72 8.25 3.80
C LYS A 40 -7.13 8.90 2.47
N PHE A 41 -6.56 8.36 1.38
CA PHE A 41 -6.80 8.86 0.04
C PHE A 41 -8.18 8.45 -0.49
N PRO A 42 -9.02 9.42 -0.89
CA PRO A 42 -10.32 9.11 -1.50
C PRO A 42 -10.14 8.61 -2.94
N LEU A 43 -10.64 7.44 -3.22
CA LEU A 43 -10.68 6.85 -4.55
C LEU A 43 -12.13 6.85 -5.07
N GLY A 44 -12.46 7.86 -5.85
CA GLY A 44 -13.85 8.15 -6.21
C GLY A 44 -14.66 8.70 -5.02
N ASN A 45 -15.94 8.37 -5.01
CA ASN A 45 -16.86 8.73 -3.92
C ASN A 45 -17.09 7.56 -2.94
N ASP A 46 -16.70 6.35 -3.34
CA ASP A 46 -17.12 5.12 -2.69
C ASP A 46 -16.03 4.48 -1.83
N PHE A 47 -14.76 4.83 -2.10
CA PHE A 47 -13.62 4.19 -1.44
C PHE A 47 -12.68 5.20 -0.80
N VAL A 48 -12.05 4.76 0.29
CA VAL A 48 -10.95 5.47 0.95
C VAL A 48 -9.86 4.45 1.24
N THR A 49 -8.65 4.67 0.72
CA THR A 49 -7.50 3.81 0.99
C THR A 49 -6.75 4.31 2.23
N ASP A 50 -6.07 3.44 2.95
CA ASP A 50 -5.29 3.88 4.11
C ASP A 50 -4.12 4.75 3.71
N PHE A 51 -3.38 4.33 2.66
CA PHE A 51 -2.33 5.12 2.06
C PHE A 51 -2.37 5.02 0.54
N ALA A 52 -1.85 6.06 -0.10
CA ALA A 52 -1.68 6.08 -1.53
C ALA A 52 -0.46 6.91 -1.92
N PHE A 53 0.23 6.52 -2.99
CA PHE A 53 1.29 7.30 -3.60
C PHE A 53 1.47 6.97 -5.08
N VAL A 54 2.17 7.85 -5.77
CA VAL A 54 2.52 7.67 -7.18
C VAL A 54 3.98 7.27 -7.26
N SER A 55 4.29 6.26 -8.05
CA SER A 55 5.65 5.96 -8.47
C SER A 55 5.73 5.97 -9.99
N SER A 56 6.74 6.62 -10.55
CA SER A 56 6.86 6.74 -12.00
C SER A 56 8.28 6.45 -12.47
N ASN A 57 8.38 5.90 -13.66
CA ASN A 57 9.60 5.85 -14.45
C ASN A 57 9.30 6.43 -15.85
N SER A 58 10.26 6.33 -16.77
CA SER A 58 10.10 6.88 -18.12
C SER A 58 8.95 6.28 -18.95
N GLN A 59 8.42 5.13 -18.56
CA GLN A 59 7.43 4.38 -19.34
C GLN A 59 6.14 4.11 -18.57
N MET A 60 6.20 4.00 -17.25
CA MET A 60 5.11 3.57 -16.40
C MET A 60 4.81 4.56 -15.30
N LEU A 61 3.52 4.80 -15.10
CA LEU A 61 2.96 5.51 -13.95
C LEU A 61 2.21 4.50 -13.08
N ARG A 62 2.73 4.22 -11.91
CA ARG A 62 2.07 3.32 -10.96
C ARG A 62 1.33 4.13 -9.91
N LEU A 63 0.04 3.90 -9.84
CA LEU A 63 -0.87 4.48 -8.86
C LEU A 63 -1.09 3.42 -7.79
N ILE A 64 -0.49 3.62 -6.63
CA ILE A 64 -0.37 2.60 -5.58
C ILE A 64 -1.33 2.94 -4.45
N CYS A 65 -2.20 1.98 -4.12
CA CYS A 65 -3.10 2.02 -2.99
C CYS A 65 -2.71 0.96 -1.96
N ILE A 66 -2.78 1.30 -0.69
CA ILE A 66 -2.38 0.42 0.42
C ILE A 66 -3.51 0.34 1.42
N GLU A 67 -3.84 -0.88 1.82
CA GLU A 67 -4.68 -1.21 2.96
C GLU A 67 -3.84 -1.78 4.09
N ILE A 68 -4.08 -1.33 5.29
CA ILE A 68 -3.48 -1.89 6.50
C ILE A 68 -4.57 -2.47 7.40
N GLU A 69 -4.26 -3.59 7.99
CA GLU A 69 -5.15 -4.24 8.93
C GLU A 69 -4.50 -4.39 10.30
N SER A 70 -5.28 -4.52 11.33
CA SER A 70 -4.76 -4.76 12.69
C SER A 70 -3.79 -5.95 12.72
N ALA A 71 -2.63 -5.79 13.37
CA ALA A 71 -1.67 -6.87 13.58
C ALA A 71 -2.22 -8.02 14.47
N ARG A 72 -3.39 -7.83 15.08
CA ARG A 72 -4.12 -8.86 15.84
C ARG A 72 -4.85 -9.85 14.95
N LYS A 73 -5.23 -9.44 13.75
CA LYS A 73 -5.98 -10.27 12.81
C LYS A 73 -5.08 -11.38 12.27
N HIS A 74 -5.63 -12.59 12.21
CA HIS A 74 -4.91 -13.74 11.70
C HIS A 74 -5.11 -13.89 10.20
N LEU A 75 -4.04 -14.34 9.50
CA LEU A 75 -4.11 -14.67 8.08
C LEU A 75 -4.87 -15.98 7.83
N PHE A 76 -4.72 -16.93 8.74
CA PHE A 76 -5.27 -18.28 8.59
C PHE A 76 -6.12 -18.72 9.77
N ARG A 77 -7.11 -19.53 9.47
CA ARG A 77 -7.86 -20.32 10.43
C ARG A 77 -7.05 -21.52 10.90
N LYS A 78 -7.50 -22.20 11.94
CA LYS A 78 -6.85 -23.41 12.47
C LYS A 78 -6.76 -24.56 11.46
N ASP A 79 -7.73 -24.67 10.54
CA ASP A 79 -7.77 -25.68 9.47
C ASP A 79 -6.84 -25.34 8.29
N GLY A 80 -6.16 -24.19 8.34
CA GLY A 80 -5.27 -23.70 7.29
C GLY A 80 -5.97 -23.02 6.13
N ALA A 81 -7.28 -22.78 6.19
CA ALA A 81 -7.97 -21.89 5.27
C ALA A 81 -7.66 -20.44 5.62
N PHE A 82 -7.74 -19.53 4.65
CA PHE A 82 -7.64 -18.10 4.95
C PHE A 82 -8.74 -17.66 5.91
N HIS A 83 -8.37 -16.74 6.82
CA HIS A 83 -9.32 -16.13 7.72
C HIS A 83 -10.25 -15.18 6.95
N ARG A 84 -11.48 -15.02 7.41
CA ARG A 84 -12.44 -14.14 6.77
C ARG A 84 -11.93 -12.71 6.67
N ASP A 85 -11.32 -12.18 7.75
CA ASP A 85 -10.78 -10.82 7.75
C ASP A 85 -9.74 -10.60 6.63
N TYR A 86 -8.91 -11.62 6.34
CA TYR A 86 -7.97 -11.57 5.23
C TYR A 86 -8.70 -11.53 3.87
N VAL A 87 -9.69 -12.39 3.71
CA VAL A 87 -10.47 -12.45 2.47
C VAL A 87 -11.19 -11.14 2.21
N ASP A 88 -11.81 -10.57 3.25
CA ASP A 88 -12.57 -9.31 3.18
C ASP A 88 -11.62 -8.13 2.84
N ALA A 89 -10.48 -8.01 3.52
CA ALA A 89 -9.49 -6.95 3.26
C ALA A 89 -8.87 -7.05 1.85
N ARG A 90 -8.56 -8.28 1.41
CA ARG A 90 -8.08 -8.51 0.06
C ARG A 90 -9.14 -8.14 -0.98
N GLN A 91 -10.40 -8.52 -0.75
CA GLN A 91 -11.51 -8.19 -1.65
C GLN A 91 -11.69 -6.67 -1.79
N GLN A 92 -11.55 -5.92 -0.71
CA GLN A 92 -11.60 -4.46 -0.75
C GLN A 92 -10.60 -3.87 -1.75
N ILE A 93 -9.36 -4.37 -1.77
CA ILE A 93 -8.35 -3.90 -2.74
C ILE A 93 -8.72 -4.34 -4.17
N VAL A 94 -9.22 -5.56 -4.34
CA VAL A 94 -9.68 -6.04 -5.65
C VAL A 94 -10.79 -5.14 -6.18
N ASP A 95 -11.71 -4.70 -5.33
CA ASP A 95 -12.80 -3.79 -5.69
C ASP A 95 -12.25 -2.41 -6.11
N TRP A 96 -11.24 -1.88 -5.42
CA TRP A 96 -10.56 -0.64 -5.82
C TRP A 96 -9.91 -0.75 -7.21
N LEU A 97 -9.17 -1.83 -7.45
CA LEU A 97 -8.50 -2.06 -8.73
C LEU A 97 -9.53 -2.27 -9.85
N HIS A 98 -10.60 -3.01 -9.56
CA HIS A 98 -11.69 -3.20 -10.51
C HIS A 98 -12.38 -1.87 -10.85
N TRP A 99 -12.74 -1.09 -9.83
CA TRP A 99 -13.34 0.24 -10.02
C TRP A 99 -12.44 1.15 -10.86
N ALA A 100 -11.16 1.21 -10.58
CA ALA A 100 -10.21 2.04 -11.30
C ALA A 100 -10.10 1.64 -12.78
N ASN A 101 -10.12 0.34 -13.08
CA ASN A 101 -10.10 -0.18 -14.44
C ASN A 101 -11.42 0.08 -15.19
N GLN A 102 -12.56 0.03 -14.51
CA GLN A 102 -13.88 0.31 -15.11
C GLN A 102 -14.13 1.81 -15.28
N ASN A 103 -13.47 2.66 -14.49
CA ASN A 103 -13.66 4.10 -14.47
C ASN A 103 -12.34 4.87 -14.69
N PRO A 104 -11.58 4.61 -15.77
CA PRO A 104 -10.20 5.08 -15.92
C PRO A 104 -10.08 6.61 -15.88
N LYS A 105 -11.06 7.33 -16.44
CA LYS A 105 -11.06 8.80 -16.40
C LYS A 105 -11.24 9.32 -14.97
N GLN A 106 -12.22 8.80 -14.25
CA GLN A 106 -12.50 9.21 -12.87
C GLN A 106 -11.33 8.83 -11.94
N ALA A 107 -10.77 7.63 -12.12
CA ALA A 107 -9.61 7.19 -11.37
C ALA A 107 -8.42 8.14 -11.59
N ILE A 108 -8.07 8.49 -12.83
CA ILE A 108 -7.02 9.46 -13.12
C ILE A 108 -7.34 10.84 -12.52
N ASP A 109 -8.59 11.27 -12.54
CA ASP A 109 -8.98 12.56 -11.98
C ASP A 109 -8.76 12.63 -10.45
N CYS A 110 -8.91 11.52 -9.71
CA CYS A 110 -8.55 11.45 -8.30
C CYS A 110 -7.05 11.71 -8.08
N TRP A 111 -6.20 11.19 -8.94
CA TRP A 111 -4.75 11.30 -8.84
C TRP A 111 -4.18 12.57 -9.50
N ARG A 112 -5.00 13.29 -10.29
CA ARG A 112 -4.57 14.45 -11.07
C ARG A 112 -3.76 15.49 -10.28
N PRO A 113 -4.05 15.78 -8.99
CA PRO A 113 -3.27 16.73 -8.21
C PRO A 113 -1.80 16.33 -8.02
N LEU A 114 -1.49 15.02 -8.10
CA LEU A 114 -0.13 14.47 -7.98
C LEU A 114 0.55 14.26 -9.33
N LEU A 115 -0.19 14.41 -10.45
CA LEU A 115 0.32 14.08 -11.77
C LEU A 115 0.73 15.34 -12.52
N ASN A 116 1.85 15.28 -13.20
CA ASN A 116 2.21 16.31 -14.18
C ASN A 116 1.74 15.93 -15.60
N ARG A 117 1.80 16.90 -16.50
CA ARG A 117 1.38 16.70 -17.90
C ARG A 117 2.18 15.59 -18.61
N LYS A 118 3.47 15.43 -18.30
CA LYS A 118 4.31 14.40 -18.93
C LYS A 118 3.86 13.00 -18.54
N HIS A 119 3.48 12.78 -17.27
CA HIS A 119 2.95 11.49 -16.83
C HIS A 119 1.72 11.07 -17.65
N LEU A 120 0.80 11.99 -17.89
CA LEU A 120 -0.44 11.71 -18.61
C LEU A 120 -0.25 11.49 -20.11
N LEU A 121 0.82 12.03 -20.70
CA LEU A 121 1.07 11.95 -22.15
C LEU A 121 1.95 10.75 -22.55
N TYR A 122 2.90 10.35 -21.69
CA TYR A 122 3.98 9.44 -22.10
C TYR A 122 4.06 8.15 -21.28
N CYS A 123 3.32 8.03 -20.18
CA CYS A 123 3.37 6.86 -19.34
C CYS A 123 2.12 6.00 -19.49
N THR A 124 2.34 4.67 -19.49
CA THR A 124 1.25 3.72 -19.30
C THR A 124 0.86 3.71 -17.83
N VAL A 125 -0.44 3.89 -17.55
CA VAL A 125 -0.96 3.88 -16.18
C VAL A 125 -1.20 2.45 -15.72
N GLN A 126 -0.71 2.13 -14.53
CA GLN A 126 -0.92 0.86 -13.86
C GLN A 126 -1.41 1.10 -12.43
N TYR A 127 -2.51 0.46 -12.05
CA TYR A 127 -2.99 0.45 -10.67
C TYR A 127 -2.42 -0.74 -9.93
N GLN A 128 -1.93 -0.51 -8.71
CA GLN A 128 -1.41 -1.55 -7.84
C GLN A 128 -1.98 -1.40 -6.43
N GLY A 129 -2.27 -2.53 -5.80
CA GLY A 129 -2.74 -2.60 -4.42
C GLY A 129 -1.77 -3.36 -3.53
N PHE A 130 -1.68 -2.97 -2.27
CA PHE A 130 -0.95 -3.71 -1.26
C PHE A 130 -1.81 -3.88 -0.01
N LEU A 131 -1.81 -5.10 0.54
CA LEU A 131 -2.37 -5.41 1.85
C LEU A 131 -1.24 -5.68 2.84
N VAL A 132 -1.27 -5.00 3.98
CA VAL A 132 -0.40 -5.30 5.12
C VAL A 132 -1.26 -5.86 6.24
N MET A 133 -1.10 -7.14 6.55
CA MET A 133 -1.93 -7.83 7.54
C MET A 133 -1.19 -9.01 8.18
N GLY A 134 -1.49 -9.27 9.45
CA GLY A 134 -1.05 -10.47 10.15
C GLY A 134 0.45 -10.53 10.42
N ARG A 135 0.88 -11.68 10.93
CA ARG A 135 2.26 -11.93 11.33
C ARG A 135 2.79 -13.19 10.66
N ARG A 136 4.12 -13.27 10.48
CA ARG A 136 4.77 -14.48 9.96
C ARG A 136 4.46 -15.71 10.80
N SER A 137 4.27 -15.55 12.11
CA SER A 137 3.87 -16.62 13.00
C SER A 137 2.51 -17.25 12.68
N ASP A 138 1.69 -16.61 11.85
CA ASP A 138 0.43 -17.19 11.36
C ASP A 138 0.66 -18.23 10.25
N ILE A 139 1.86 -18.21 9.62
CA ILE A 139 2.27 -19.11 8.53
C ILE A 139 3.16 -20.23 9.11
N ASP A 140 2.62 -20.96 10.08
CA ASP A 140 3.34 -21.88 10.96
C ASP A 140 3.42 -23.34 10.45
N THR A 141 2.73 -23.66 9.34
CA THR A 141 2.73 -25.01 8.76
C THR A 141 3.08 -24.95 7.27
N ARG A 142 3.63 -26.07 6.75
CA ARG A 142 3.94 -26.21 5.33
C ARG A 142 2.71 -25.94 4.43
N LYS A 143 1.53 -26.46 4.81
CA LYS A 143 0.29 -26.22 4.09
C LYS A 143 -0.06 -24.73 3.97
N LYS A 144 0.13 -23.96 5.07
CA LYS A 144 -0.10 -22.51 5.06
C LYS A 144 0.95 -21.77 4.23
N GLN A 145 2.22 -22.21 4.28
CA GLN A 145 3.30 -21.64 3.46
C GLN A 145 3.02 -21.82 1.97
N GLU A 146 2.68 -23.03 1.54
CA GLU A 146 2.34 -23.33 0.15
C GLU A 146 1.14 -22.51 -0.32
N ARG A 147 0.10 -22.40 0.53
CA ARG A 147 -1.08 -21.58 0.21
C ARG A 147 -0.76 -20.09 0.13
N TRP A 148 0.10 -19.57 1.03
CA TRP A 148 0.52 -18.18 1.00
C TRP A 148 1.33 -17.85 -0.27
N SER A 149 2.22 -18.74 -0.68
CA SER A 149 2.99 -18.59 -1.93
C SER A 149 2.10 -18.61 -3.16
N ALA A 150 1.17 -19.58 -3.24
CA ALA A 150 0.22 -19.66 -4.34
C ALA A 150 -0.69 -18.44 -4.42
N GLU A 151 -1.11 -17.90 -3.28
CA GLU A 151 -1.89 -16.66 -3.22
C GLU A 151 -1.09 -15.46 -3.76
N ALA A 152 0.17 -15.32 -3.35
CA ALA A 152 1.04 -14.25 -3.84
C ALA A 152 1.28 -14.33 -5.35
N GLU A 153 1.46 -15.53 -5.89
CA GLU A 153 1.60 -15.75 -7.34
C GLU A 153 0.32 -15.39 -8.10
N SER A 154 -0.86 -15.79 -7.57
CA SER A 154 -2.14 -15.54 -8.23
C SER A 154 -2.51 -14.05 -8.32
N MET A 155 -2.00 -13.24 -7.40
CA MET A 155 -2.30 -11.80 -7.32
C MET A 155 -1.32 -10.92 -8.07
N SER A 156 -0.12 -11.42 -8.38
CA SER A 156 0.91 -10.69 -9.11
C SER A 156 0.48 -10.38 -10.56
N PRO A 157 0.81 -9.20 -11.12
CA PRO A 157 1.62 -8.13 -10.56
C PRO A 157 0.80 -6.99 -9.90
N HIS A 158 -0.51 -7.09 -9.84
CA HIS A 158 -1.38 -5.95 -9.49
C HIS A 158 -1.68 -5.84 -8.00
N LEU A 159 -1.59 -6.93 -7.27
CA LEU A 159 -1.86 -6.95 -5.85
C LEU A 159 -0.73 -7.68 -5.12
N GLY A 160 -0.23 -7.08 -4.05
CA GLY A 160 0.75 -7.67 -3.15
C GLY A 160 0.21 -7.79 -1.73
N CYS A 161 0.51 -8.90 -1.07
CA CYS A 161 0.23 -9.06 0.36
C CYS A 161 1.51 -9.28 1.13
N MET A 162 1.61 -8.69 2.32
CA MET A 162 2.74 -8.91 3.20
C MET A 162 2.35 -8.88 4.67
N THR A 163 3.12 -9.59 5.48
CA THR A 163 3.01 -9.53 6.94
C THR A 163 3.75 -8.31 7.49
N TYR A 164 3.39 -7.89 8.71
CA TYR A 164 4.14 -6.84 9.41
C TYR A 164 5.61 -7.20 9.64
N ASP A 165 5.93 -8.49 9.84
CA ASP A 165 7.31 -8.92 9.97
C ASP A 165 8.10 -8.67 8.67
N ARG A 166 7.48 -8.92 7.52
CA ARG A 166 8.10 -8.64 6.22
C ARG A 166 8.26 -7.14 5.97
N LEU A 167 7.29 -6.33 6.42
CA LEU A 167 7.39 -4.88 6.34
C LEU A 167 8.61 -4.36 7.13
N ILE A 168 8.79 -4.86 8.37
CA ILE A 168 9.90 -4.47 9.24
C ILE A 168 11.25 -4.89 8.64
N GLU A 169 11.38 -6.13 8.17
CA GLU A 169 12.62 -6.61 7.53
C GLU A 169 13.00 -5.78 6.30
N ARG A 170 12.01 -5.39 5.51
CA ARG A 170 12.27 -4.50 4.36
C ARG A 170 12.74 -3.13 4.81
N ALA A 171 12.18 -2.60 5.89
CA ALA A 171 12.60 -1.33 6.46
C ALA A 171 14.06 -1.38 6.91
N GLU A 172 14.48 -2.41 7.63
CA GLU A 172 15.86 -2.60 8.08
C GLU A 172 16.85 -2.61 6.90
N TRP A 173 16.43 -3.13 5.75
CA TRP A 173 17.23 -3.14 4.53
C TRP A 173 17.21 -1.81 3.79
N LEU A 174 16.06 -1.12 3.74
CA LEU A 174 15.84 0.09 2.94
C LEU A 174 16.37 1.34 3.60
N VAL A 175 16.08 1.55 4.89
CA VAL A 175 16.40 2.79 5.61
C VAL A 175 17.87 3.21 5.46
N PRO A 176 18.86 2.30 5.57
CA PRO A 176 20.27 2.67 5.39
C PRO A 176 20.64 3.03 3.93
N ARG A 177 19.75 2.78 2.97
CA ARG A 177 19.99 2.96 1.52
C ARG A 177 19.13 4.06 0.92
N MET A 178 18.21 4.62 1.68
CA MET A 178 17.49 5.80 1.26
C MET A 178 18.44 6.99 1.35
N ASP A 179 18.82 7.51 0.18
CA ASP A 179 19.42 8.83 0.11
C ASP A 179 18.45 9.82 0.78
N ASN A 180 18.95 10.91 1.32
CA ASN A 180 18.24 11.93 2.12
C ASN A 180 16.98 12.52 1.46
N ASP A 181 16.16 11.68 0.87
CA ASP A 181 14.91 12.08 0.23
C ASP A 181 13.88 12.47 1.30
N THR A 182 13.45 13.70 1.26
CA THR A 182 12.36 14.17 2.11
C THR A 182 11.06 13.51 1.67
N ILE A 183 10.41 12.78 2.58
CA ILE A 183 9.08 12.20 2.35
C ILE A 183 8.06 12.91 3.23
N ALA A 184 7.02 13.46 2.61
CA ALA A 184 5.91 14.08 3.31
C ALA A 184 4.68 13.16 3.31
N THR A 185 4.13 12.90 4.48
CA THR A 185 2.78 12.34 4.59
C THR A 185 1.77 13.48 4.60
N CYS A 186 0.84 13.43 3.67
CA CYS A 186 -0.18 14.43 3.47
C CYS A 186 -1.58 13.83 3.61
N THR A 187 -2.56 14.65 4.01
CA THR A 187 -3.96 14.37 3.75
C THR A 187 -4.42 15.16 2.53
N TYR A 188 -5.39 14.62 1.78
CA TYR A 188 -6.01 15.33 0.66
C TYR A 188 -7.44 15.66 1.01
N LYS A 189 -7.72 16.94 1.23
CA LYS A 189 -9.05 17.44 1.58
C LYS A 189 -9.33 18.74 0.84
N ASP A 190 -10.56 18.93 0.39
CA ASP A 190 -11.02 20.14 -0.30
C ASP A 190 -10.10 20.52 -1.50
N ARG A 191 -9.66 19.51 -2.26
CA ARG A 191 -8.74 19.62 -3.41
C ARG A 191 -7.36 20.20 -3.07
N ARG A 192 -6.93 20.10 -1.80
CA ARG A 192 -5.64 20.58 -1.33
C ARG A 192 -4.90 19.49 -0.56
N PHE A 193 -3.57 19.47 -0.71
CA PHE A 193 -2.71 18.67 0.14
C PHE A 193 -2.40 19.46 1.42
N GLN A 194 -2.57 18.79 2.56
CA GLN A 194 -2.18 19.31 3.86
C GLN A 194 -1.11 18.37 4.41
N ALA A 195 0.10 18.89 4.60
CA ALA A 195 1.19 18.11 5.19
C ALA A 195 0.81 17.73 6.63
N LYS A 196 0.98 16.46 6.95
CA LYS A 196 0.74 15.89 8.28
C LYS A 196 2.07 15.66 8.99
N HIS A 197 3.02 15.04 8.30
CA HIS A 197 4.38 14.80 8.77
C HIS A 197 5.35 15.00 7.62
N ILE A 198 6.53 15.54 7.92
CA ILE A 198 7.64 15.70 6.98
C ILE A 198 8.85 15.03 7.63
N ILE A 199 9.47 14.11 6.89
CA ILE A 199 10.66 13.39 7.30
C ILE A 199 11.77 13.74 6.31
N SER A 200 12.84 14.28 6.83
CA SER A 200 14.05 14.68 6.09
C SER A 200 15.25 13.88 6.58
#